data_c828984cacc2ca34e4baaf599384e7a6
#
_entry.id   c828984cacc2ca34e4baaf599384e7a6
#
_cell.length_a   1.000
_cell.length_b   1.000
_cell.length_c   1.000
_cell.angle_alpha   90.00
_cell.angle_beta   90.00
_cell.angle_gamma   90.00
#
_symmetry.space_group_name_H-M   'P 1'
#
loop_
_entity.id
_entity.type
_entity.pdbx_description
1 polymer ?
#
loop_
_entity_poly.entity_id
_entity_poly.type
_entity_poly.pdbx_seq_one_letter_code
_entity_poly.pdbx_strand_id
1 'polypeptide(L)'
;EIPCHAVDNHNSPSCRERLRAYGPDLVVLGGTRILRPPTLAIPPRGTINAHPGLLPQLRGSSSVGWALYKDLPVGSTVHYVDAGIDTGPILLQRQLPVRRGEGYEQIVRRVLTLSGNLMAEALELLERETVRASPQDPDMGETLRVIPPELLAEAKCRLAVGRYSHFAG
;
A
#
# COMPACT_ATOMS: atom_id res chain seq x y z
N GLU A 1 18.53 -20.70 2.11
CA GLU A 1 18.80 -19.28 2.43
C GLU A 1 18.28 -18.43 1.28
N ILE A 2 17.57 -17.33 1.57
CA ILE A 2 17.06 -16.41 0.55
C ILE A 2 18.18 -15.46 0.18
N PRO A 3 18.64 -15.40 -1.11
CA PRO A 3 19.68 -14.49 -1.50
C PRO A 3 19.21 -13.02 -1.38
N CYS A 4 20.07 -12.17 -0.81
CA CYS A 4 19.81 -10.75 -0.63
C CYS A 4 20.84 -9.93 -1.41
N HIS A 5 20.39 -8.91 -2.14
CA HIS A 5 21.23 -8.05 -2.97
C HIS A 5 20.89 -6.58 -2.75
N ALA A 6 21.90 -5.77 -2.44
CA ALA A 6 21.77 -4.33 -2.40
C ALA A 6 21.80 -3.76 -3.84
N VAL A 7 20.91 -2.79 -4.10
CA VAL A 7 20.88 -2.03 -5.34
C VAL A 7 20.63 -0.56 -5.03
N ASP A 8 21.34 0.34 -5.71
CA ASP A 8 21.19 1.79 -5.50
C ASP A 8 19.85 2.31 -6.07
N ASN A 9 19.38 1.70 -7.15
CA ASN A 9 18.17 2.11 -7.84
C ASN A 9 17.47 0.90 -8.46
N HIS A 10 16.24 0.63 -8.01
CA HIS A 10 15.38 -0.45 -8.51
C HIS A 10 15.06 -0.34 -10.02
N ASN A 11 15.23 0.83 -10.62
CA ASN A 11 15.02 1.07 -12.04
C ASN A 11 16.33 1.08 -12.87
N SER A 12 17.47 0.74 -12.26
CA SER A 12 18.75 0.69 -12.99
C SER A 12 18.80 -0.50 -13.95
N PRO A 13 19.59 -0.42 -15.04
CA PRO A 13 19.84 -1.57 -15.91
C PRO A 13 20.32 -2.80 -15.13
N SER A 14 21.27 -2.62 -14.20
CA SER A 14 21.83 -3.70 -13.39
C SER A 14 20.79 -4.40 -12.51
N CYS A 15 19.85 -3.63 -11.92
CA CYS A 15 18.74 -4.21 -11.16
C CYS A 15 17.82 -5.03 -12.07
N ARG A 16 17.47 -4.51 -13.24
CA ARG A 16 16.63 -5.22 -14.21
C ARG A 16 17.28 -6.51 -14.75
N GLU A 17 18.58 -6.47 -15.04
CA GLU A 17 19.35 -7.66 -15.46
C GLU A 17 19.31 -8.73 -14.37
N ARG A 18 19.51 -8.34 -13.12
CA ARG A 18 19.45 -9.25 -11.97
C ARG A 18 18.04 -9.84 -11.79
N LEU A 19 16.99 -9.02 -11.90
CA LEU A 19 15.61 -9.51 -11.85
C LEU A 19 15.33 -10.51 -12.98
N ARG A 20 15.79 -10.25 -14.22
CA ARG A 20 15.64 -11.20 -15.32
C ARG A 20 16.40 -12.50 -15.08
N ALA A 21 17.61 -12.43 -14.51
CA ALA A 21 18.40 -13.60 -14.18
C ALA A 21 17.72 -14.48 -13.12
N TYR A 22 16.93 -13.90 -12.20
CA TYR A 22 16.12 -14.66 -11.25
C TYR A 22 14.86 -15.26 -11.88
N GLY A 23 14.34 -14.66 -12.95
CA GLY A 23 13.13 -15.12 -13.62
C GLY A 23 11.89 -15.18 -12.71
N PRO A 24 11.57 -14.13 -11.91
CA PRO A 24 10.42 -14.21 -11.02
C PRO A 24 9.12 -14.20 -11.81
N ASP A 25 8.15 -15.03 -11.44
CA ASP A 25 6.80 -15.01 -11.98
C ASP A 25 6.03 -13.77 -11.52
N LEU A 26 6.22 -13.38 -10.25
CA LEU A 26 5.57 -12.26 -9.59
C LEU A 26 6.60 -11.51 -8.75
N VAL A 27 6.50 -10.18 -8.69
CA VAL A 27 7.30 -9.34 -7.81
C VAL A 27 6.41 -8.74 -6.72
N VAL A 28 6.88 -8.80 -5.48
CA VAL A 28 6.23 -8.20 -4.31
C VAL A 28 7.00 -6.99 -3.84
N LEU A 29 6.31 -5.86 -3.66
CA LEU A 29 6.91 -4.64 -3.11
C LEU A 29 6.70 -4.56 -1.59
N GLY A 30 7.77 -4.24 -0.88
CA GLY A 30 7.77 -3.98 0.55
C GLY A 30 8.33 -2.60 0.86
N GLY A 31 7.59 -1.52 0.55
CA GLY A 31 8.00 -0.15 0.83
C GLY A 31 9.10 0.37 -0.09
N THR A 32 8.98 0.15 -1.39
CA THR A 32 9.94 0.60 -2.40
C THR A 32 9.60 1.99 -2.95
N ARG A 33 10.54 2.56 -3.72
CA ARG A 33 10.29 3.73 -4.57
C ARG A 33 9.48 3.33 -5.81
N ILE A 34 8.96 4.32 -6.55
CA ILE A 34 8.22 4.12 -7.81
C ILE A 34 9.03 3.28 -8.78
N LEU A 35 8.46 2.16 -9.23
CA LEU A 35 8.99 1.36 -10.32
C LEU A 35 8.50 1.90 -11.66
N ARG A 36 9.42 1.92 -12.64
CA ARG A 36 9.12 2.38 -14.00
C ARG A 36 8.69 1.22 -14.90
N PRO A 37 7.97 1.48 -16.00
CA PRO A 37 7.47 0.45 -16.92
C PRO A 37 8.49 -0.62 -17.32
N PRO A 38 9.77 -0.29 -17.65
CA PRO A 38 10.74 -1.32 -18.02
C PRO A 38 11.10 -2.31 -16.91
N THR A 39 10.90 -1.94 -15.63
CA THR A 39 11.07 -2.84 -14.48
C THR A 39 9.79 -3.62 -14.21
N LEU A 40 8.63 -2.96 -14.29
CA LEU A 40 7.31 -3.58 -14.11
C LEU A 40 7.00 -4.66 -15.15
N ALA A 41 7.55 -4.54 -16.36
CA ALA A 41 7.34 -5.51 -17.45
C ALA A 41 8.15 -6.81 -17.31
N ILE A 42 9.00 -6.96 -16.28
CA ILE A 42 9.85 -8.15 -16.15
C ILE A 42 9.05 -9.37 -15.64
N PRO A 43 8.29 -9.30 -14.53
CA PRO A 43 7.55 -10.45 -14.04
C PRO A 43 6.28 -10.70 -14.89
N PRO A 44 6.08 -11.91 -15.46
CA PRO A 44 4.94 -12.19 -16.34
C PRO A 44 3.58 -12.11 -15.62
N ARG A 45 3.53 -12.40 -14.33
CA ARG A 45 2.33 -12.26 -13.50
C ARG A 45 2.19 -10.87 -12.86
N GLY A 46 3.10 -9.93 -13.19
CA GLY A 46 3.08 -8.56 -12.72
C GLY A 46 3.77 -8.32 -11.38
N THR A 47 3.54 -7.14 -10.86
CA THR A 47 4.08 -6.67 -9.56
C THR A 47 2.91 -6.29 -8.66
N ILE A 48 2.95 -6.68 -7.39
CA ILE A 48 1.94 -6.32 -6.39
C ILE A 48 2.54 -5.52 -5.25
N ASN A 49 1.72 -4.67 -4.65
CA ASN A 49 2.07 -3.83 -3.51
C ASN A 49 1.00 -3.90 -2.43
N ALA A 50 1.40 -3.84 -1.15
CA ALA A 50 0.50 -3.61 -0.03
C ALA A 50 0.55 -2.14 0.38
N HIS A 51 -0.45 -1.39 -0.04
CA HIS A 51 -0.60 0.04 0.24
C HIS A 51 -1.27 0.25 1.60
N PRO A 52 -0.69 1.08 2.51
CA PRO A 52 -1.26 1.33 3.85
C PRO A 52 -2.39 2.36 3.83
N GLY A 53 -3.35 2.18 2.93
CA GLY A 53 -4.52 3.03 2.73
C GLY A 53 -5.63 2.27 2.01
N LEU A 54 -6.85 2.79 2.09
CA LEU A 54 -7.99 2.26 1.35
C LEU A 54 -8.06 2.93 -0.02
N LEU A 55 -7.77 2.15 -1.07
CA LEU A 55 -7.87 2.59 -2.46
C LEU A 55 -9.33 2.50 -2.95
N PRO A 56 -9.77 3.35 -3.86
CA PRO A 56 -9.01 4.40 -4.56
C PRO A 56 -8.90 5.73 -3.81
N GLN A 57 -9.52 5.91 -2.62
CA GLN A 57 -9.67 7.19 -1.94
C GLN A 57 -8.33 7.82 -1.52
N LEU A 58 -7.35 7.00 -1.14
CA LEU A 58 -6.10 7.45 -0.52
C LEU A 58 -4.89 6.90 -1.28
N ARG A 59 -4.68 7.31 -2.53
CA ARG A 59 -3.49 6.99 -3.30
C ARG A 59 -2.29 7.82 -2.83
N GLY A 60 -1.07 7.30 -2.95
CA GLY A 60 0.16 8.04 -2.68
C GLY A 60 0.70 7.89 -1.25
N SER A 61 1.19 8.97 -0.67
CA SER A 61 1.96 8.93 0.58
C SER A 61 1.15 9.30 1.81
N SER A 62 1.64 8.89 3.01
CA SER A 62 1.06 9.25 4.32
C SER A 62 -0.42 8.89 4.50
N SER A 63 -0.87 7.79 3.89
CA SER A 63 -2.29 7.41 3.79
C SER A 63 -3.00 7.35 5.15
N VAL A 64 -2.35 6.85 6.21
CA VAL A 64 -2.92 6.84 7.57
C VAL A 64 -3.14 8.26 8.10
N GLY A 65 -2.17 9.16 7.89
CA GLY A 65 -2.30 10.56 8.29
C GLY A 65 -3.44 11.26 7.56
N TRP A 66 -3.52 11.07 6.26
CA TRP A 66 -4.59 11.61 5.44
C TRP A 66 -5.96 11.02 5.77
N ALA A 67 -6.06 9.71 6.04
CA ALA A 67 -7.31 9.08 6.48
C ALA A 67 -7.84 9.76 7.75
N LEU A 68 -7.00 9.92 8.77
CA LEU A 68 -7.39 10.57 10.03
C LEU A 68 -7.72 12.06 9.85
N TYR A 69 -6.97 12.78 9.00
CA TYR A 69 -7.22 14.18 8.71
C TYR A 69 -8.55 14.41 7.98
N LYS A 70 -8.81 13.60 6.95
CA LYS A 70 -10.03 13.65 6.12
C LYS A 70 -11.24 12.96 6.76
N ASP A 71 -11.08 12.42 7.96
CA ASP A 71 -12.11 11.64 8.65
C ASP A 71 -12.61 10.44 7.80
N LEU A 72 -11.68 9.68 7.24
CA LEU A 72 -11.91 8.48 6.44
C LEU A 72 -11.48 7.23 7.21
N PRO A 73 -12.06 6.05 6.90
CA PRO A 73 -11.61 4.79 7.50
C PRO A 73 -10.14 4.51 7.21
N VAL A 74 -9.44 3.93 8.19
CA VAL A 74 -8.06 3.47 8.07
C VAL A 74 -8.04 2.01 7.64
N GLY A 75 -7.08 1.62 6.80
CA GLY A 75 -6.96 0.24 6.36
C GLY A 75 -5.77 0.02 5.43
N SER A 76 -5.77 -1.11 4.75
CA SER A 76 -4.75 -1.49 3.77
C SER A 76 -5.38 -2.13 2.53
N THR A 77 -4.70 -1.99 1.41
CA THR A 77 -5.09 -2.52 0.11
C THR A 77 -3.90 -3.23 -0.54
N VAL A 78 -4.07 -4.46 -0.98
CA VAL A 78 -3.15 -5.14 -1.89
C VAL A 78 -3.67 -4.96 -3.31
N HIS A 79 -2.82 -4.45 -4.18
CA HIS A 79 -3.16 -4.15 -5.57
C HIS A 79 -2.00 -4.47 -6.52
N TYR A 80 -2.29 -4.65 -7.80
CA TYR A 80 -1.27 -4.67 -8.83
C TYR A 80 -0.67 -3.27 -9.01
N VAL A 81 0.61 -3.23 -9.37
CA VAL A 81 1.33 -1.98 -9.65
C VAL A 81 1.32 -1.74 -11.15
N ASP A 82 0.85 -0.58 -11.55
CA ASP A 82 0.88 -0.06 -12.91
C ASP A 82 1.80 1.18 -13.03
N ALA A 83 1.69 1.91 -14.12
CA ALA A 83 2.50 3.11 -14.36
C ALA A 83 2.04 4.33 -13.53
N GLY A 84 0.84 4.28 -12.95
CA GLY A 84 0.29 5.33 -12.10
C GLY A 84 0.73 5.19 -10.65
N ILE A 85 0.26 6.08 -9.79
CA ILE A 85 0.52 6.02 -8.35
C ILE A 85 -0.67 5.36 -7.68
N ASP A 86 -0.49 4.10 -7.25
CA ASP A 86 -1.48 3.26 -6.58
C ASP A 86 -2.82 3.15 -7.35
N THR A 87 -2.76 3.13 -8.70
CA THR A 87 -3.92 3.10 -9.59
C THR A 87 -4.28 1.70 -10.09
N GLY A 88 -3.41 0.74 -9.93
CA GLY A 88 -3.59 -0.62 -10.44
C GLY A 88 -4.73 -1.39 -9.77
N PRO A 89 -5.19 -2.49 -10.41
CA PRO A 89 -6.34 -3.27 -9.94
C PRO A 89 -6.18 -3.83 -8.54
N ILE A 90 -7.23 -3.75 -7.72
CA ILE A 90 -7.25 -4.19 -6.32
C ILE A 90 -7.45 -5.70 -6.25
N LEU A 91 -6.61 -6.39 -5.48
CA LEU A 91 -6.73 -7.81 -5.14
C LEU A 91 -7.51 -8.00 -3.84
N LEU A 92 -7.05 -7.36 -2.76
CA LEU A 92 -7.66 -7.43 -1.44
C LEU A 92 -7.67 -6.06 -0.78
N GLN A 93 -8.67 -5.82 0.05
CA GLN A 93 -8.77 -4.60 0.86
C GLN A 93 -9.37 -4.93 2.23
N ARG A 94 -8.85 -4.28 3.29
CA ARG A 94 -9.37 -4.49 4.64
C ARG A 94 -9.23 -3.22 5.48
N GLN A 95 -10.33 -2.85 6.15
CA GLN A 95 -10.32 -1.79 7.14
C GLN A 95 -9.64 -2.27 8.43
N LEU A 96 -8.95 -1.34 9.11
CA LEU A 96 -8.41 -1.52 10.43
C LEU A 96 -9.35 -0.86 11.44
N PRO A 97 -9.94 -1.58 12.41
CA PRO A 97 -10.72 -0.95 13.47
C PRO A 97 -9.79 -0.11 14.36
N VAL A 98 -10.00 1.21 14.37
CA VAL A 98 -9.28 2.16 15.24
C VAL A 98 -10.00 2.24 16.58
N ARG A 99 -9.28 2.05 17.68
CA ARG A 99 -9.85 2.07 19.04
C ARG A 99 -9.68 3.45 19.66
N ARG A 100 -10.62 3.85 20.53
CA ARG A 100 -10.47 5.07 21.33
C ARG A 100 -9.23 4.96 22.24
N GLY A 101 -8.45 6.04 22.29
CA GLY A 101 -7.21 6.10 23.06
C GLY A 101 -5.96 5.60 22.32
N GLU A 102 -6.10 5.06 21.10
CA GLU A 102 -4.92 4.73 20.27
C GLU A 102 -4.26 6.01 19.74
N GLY A 103 -2.93 6.06 19.83
CA GLY A 103 -2.13 7.11 19.21
C GLY A 103 -1.84 6.84 17.73
N TYR A 104 -1.51 7.91 16.98
CA TYR A 104 -1.20 7.84 15.55
C TYR A 104 -0.14 6.78 15.21
N GLU A 105 0.98 6.78 15.93
CA GLU A 105 2.10 5.87 15.69
C GLU A 105 1.73 4.39 15.93
N GLN A 106 0.81 4.14 16.87
CA GLN A 106 0.27 2.81 17.14
C GLN A 106 -0.62 2.34 15.98
N ILE A 107 -1.48 3.24 15.46
CA ILE A 107 -2.32 2.95 14.30
C ILE A 107 -1.45 2.65 13.08
N VAL A 108 -0.42 3.46 12.82
CA VAL A 108 0.54 3.22 11.71
C VAL A 108 1.15 1.83 11.80
N ARG A 109 1.69 1.44 12.98
CA ARG A 109 2.25 0.09 13.16
C ARG A 109 1.24 -1.00 12.88
N ARG A 110 -0.01 -0.85 13.36
CA ARG A 110 -1.07 -1.84 13.13
C ARG A 110 -1.46 -1.93 11.64
N VAL A 111 -1.50 -0.81 10.92
CA VAL A 111 -1.75 -0.80 9.47
C VAL A 111 -0.62 -1.52 8.73
N LEU A 112 0.64 -1.30 9.09
CA LEU A 112 1.77 -2.00 8.47
C LEU A 112 1.72 -3.51 8.73
N THR A 113 1.35 -3.94 9.94
CA THR A 113 1.13 -5.35 10.25
C THR A 113 -0.03 -5.93 9.42
N LEU A 114 -1.14 -5.19 9.32
CA LEU A 114 -2.27 -5.57 8.47
C LEU A 114 -1.85 -5.70 7.00
N SER A 115 -1.03 -4.77 6.50
CA SER A 115 -0.51 -4.79 5.12
C SER A 115 0.32 -6.06 4.85
N GLY A 116 1.19 -6.45 5.78
CA GLY A 116 1.97 -7.68 5.67
C GLY A 116 1.09 -8.94 5.66
N ASN A 117 0.12 -9.02 6.58
CA ASN A 117 -0.82 -10.14 6.65
C ASN A 117 -1.70 -10.23 5.39
N LEU A 118 -2.19 -9.10 4.92
CA LEU A 118 -3.01 -9.04 3.71
C LEU A 118 -2.22 -9.40 2.45
N MET A 119 -0.92 -9.06 2.40
CA MET A 119 -0.02 -9.49 1.33
C MET A 119 0.17 -11.01 1.34
N ALA A 120 0.40 -11.63 2.50
CA ALA A 120 0.53 -13.07 2.62
C ALA A 120 -0.76 -13.78 2.15
N GLU A 121 -1.92 -13.30 2.58
CA GLU A 121 -3.23 -13.81 2.14
C GLU A 121 -3.42 -13.66 0.61
N ALA A 122 -3.05 -12.51 0.04
CA ALA A 122 -3.14 -12.29 -1.39
C ALA A 122 -2.26 -13.26 -2.19
N LEU A 123 -1.06 -13.56 -1.71
CA LEU A 123 -0.15 -14.52 -2.34
C LEU A 123 -0.73 -15.94 -2.33
N GLU A 124 -1.29 -16.39 -1.21
CA GLU A 124 -1.96 -17.69 -1.12
C GLU A 124 -3.15 -17.80 -2.09
N LEU A 125 -3.97 -16.75 -2.18
CA LEU A 125 -5.12 -16.73 -3.09
C LEU A 125 -4.70 -16.67 -4.55
N LEU A 126 -3.61 -15.96 -4.88
CA LEU A 126 -3.03 -15.92 -6.23
C LEU A 126 -2.43 -17.27 -6.63
N GLU A 127 -1.78 -17.98 -5.70
CA GLU A 127 -1.25 -19.32 -5.93
C GLU A 127 -2.37 -20.31 -6.22
N ARG A 128 -3.50 -20.21 -5.50
CA ARG A 128 -4.69 -21.04 -5.70
C ARG A 128 -5.58 -20.60 -6.87
N GLU A 129 -5.25 -19.51 -7.53
CA GLU A 129 -6.06 -18.88 -8.61
C GLU A 129 -7.52 -18.56 -8.19
N THR A 130 -7.73 -18.29 -6.91
CA THR A 130 -9.06 -18.04 -6.32
C THR A 130 -9.43 -16.57 -6.15
N VAL A 131 -8.48 -15.63 -6.42
CA VAL A 131 -8.73 -14.20 -6.37
C VAL A 131 -8.67 -13.58 -7.77
N ARG A 132 -9.59 -12.64 -8.02
CA ARG A 132 -9.58 -11.80 -9.23
C ARG A 132 -9.39 -10.35 -8.84
N ALA A 133 -8.51 -9.66 -9.55
CA ALA A 133 -8.31 -8.24 -9.36
C ALA A 133 -9.48 -7.44 -9.93
N SER A 134 -9.92 -6.44 -9.17
CA SER A 134 -10.96 -5.50 -9.58
C SER A 134 -10.34 -4.17 -9.99
N PRO A 135 -10.67 -3.61 -11.17
CA PRO A 135 -10.17 -2.31 -11.58
C PRO A 135 -10.64 -1.23 -10.60
N GLN A 136 -9.80 -0.22 -10.42
CA GLN A 136 -10.20 0.98 -9.68
C GLN A 136 -10.98 1.92 -10.60
N ASP A 137 -11.94 2.65 -10.03
CA ASP A 137 -12.59 3.76 -10.72
C ASP A 137 -11.58 4.91 -10.92
N PRO A 138 -11.27 5.33 -12.16
CA PRO A 138 -10.30 6.39 -12.42
C PRO A 138 -10.75 7.76 -11.91
N ASP A 139 -12.07 7.97 -11.80
CA ASP A 139 -12.65 9.25 -11.36
C ASP A 139 -12.76 9.34 -9.83
N MET A 140 -12.48 8.25 -9.12
CA MET A 140 -12.50 8.22 -7.66
C MET A 140 -11.11 8.38 -7.05
N GLY A 141 -11.06 9.13 -5.93
CA GLY A 141 -9.85 9.31 -5.13
C GLY A 141 -8.89 10.35 -5.69
N GLU A 142 -7.89 10.66 -4.92
CA GLU A 142 -6.84 11.61 -5.25
C GLU A 142 -5.45 11.05 -4.93
N THR A 143 -4.44 11.51 -5.66
CA THR A 143 -3.04 11.16 -5.36
C THR A 143 -2.48 12.16 -4.36
N LEU A 144 -2.24 11.71 -3.16
CA LEU A 144 -1.80 12.51 -2.02
C LEU A 144 -0.28 12.45 -1.86
N ARG A 145 0.31 13.59 -1.58
CA ARG A 145 1.74 13.71 -1.23
C ARG A 145 1.93 13.43 0.26
N VAL A 146 3.18 13.51 0.71
CA VAL A 146 3.49 13.48 2.15
C VAL A 146 2.66 14.54 2.85
N ILE A 147 1.94 14.16 3.91
CA ILE A 147 1.08 15.08 4.66
C ILE A 147 1.92 16.16 5.34
N PRO A 148 1.53 17.45 5.21
CA PRO A 148 2.20 18.53 5.91
C PRO A 148 2.16 18.34 7.43
N PRO A 149 3.22 18.75 8.16
CA PRO A 149 3.31 18.55 9.61
C PRO A 149 2.13 19.16 10.39
N GLU A 150 1.64 20.33 9.96
CA GLU A 150 0.50 21.00 10.57
C GLU A 150 -0.80 20.22 10.40
N LEU A 151 -1.06 19.64 9.24
CA LEU A 151 -2.24 18.80 9.01
C LEU A 151 -2.14 17.46 9.74
N LEU A 152 -0.93 16.90 9.85
CA LEU A 152 -0.71 15.72 10.67
C LEU A 152 -0.95 16.01 12.16
N ALA A 153 -0.55 17.18 12.66
CA ALA A 153 -0.82 17.60 14.03
C ALA A 153 -2.33 17.73 14.28
N GLU A 154 -3.07 18.28 13.33
CA GLU A 154 -4.55 18.36 13.41
C GLU A 154 -5.18 16.97 13.43
N ALA A 155 -4.73 16.06 12.55
CA ALA A 155 -5.19 14.66 12.54
C ALA A 155 -4.95 13.95 13.89
N LYS A 156 -3.77 14.13 14.49
CA LYS A 156 -3.44 13.61 15.83
C LYS A 156 -4.31 14.23 16.92
N CYS A 157 -4.57 15.53 16.86
CA CYS A 157 -5.45 16.21 17.80
C CYS A 157 -6.88 15.67 17.68
N ARG A 158 -7.44 15.55 16.47
CA ARG A 158 -8.76 14.99 16.22
C ARG A 158 -8.91 13.60 16.82
N LEU A 159 -7.90 12.74 16.65
CA LEU A 159 -7.85 11.41 17.23
C LEU A 159 -7.86 11.46 18.76
N ALA A 160 -7.01 12.30 19.37
CA ALA A 160 -6.86 12.41 20.82
C ALA A 160 -8.12 12.93 21.53
N VAL A 161 -8.84 13.88 20.90
CA VAL A 161 -10.09 14.41 21.46
C VAL A 161 -11.34 13.61 21.11
N GLY A 162 -11.16 12.45 20.44
CA GLY A 162 -12.26 11.53 20.12
C GLY A 162 -13.20 12.03 19.01
N ARG A 163 -12.75 12.95 18.13
CA ARG A 163 -13.54 13.51 17.01
C ARG A 163 -13.37 12.73 15.70
N TYR A 164 -12.63 11.65 15.69
CA TYR A 164 -12.56 10.76 14.55
C TYR A 164 -13.82 9.89 14.49
N SER A 165 -14.53 9.88 13.34
CA SER A 165 -15.87 9.26 13.23
C SER A 165 -15.84 7.73 13.09
N HIS A 166 -14.68 7.15 12.72
CA HIS A 166 -14.55 5.72 12.43
C HIS A 166 -13.87 4.93 13.55
N PHE A 167 -14.09 5.31 14.80
CA PHE A 167 -13.70 4.44 15.92
C PHE A 167 -14.51 3.15 15.89
N ALA A 168 -13.85 2.04 16.22
CA ALA A 168 -14.55 0.79 16.49
C ALA A 168 -15.45 0.97 17.72
N GLY A 169 -16.66 0.44 17.63
CA GLY A 169 -17.65 0.41 18.72
C GLY A 169 -17.19 -0.43 19.91
#